data_fddb19521d37cc0dc88241f72f3083c7
#
_entry.id   fddb19521d37cc0dc88241f72f3083c7
#
_cell.length_a   1.000
_cell.length_b   1.000
_cell.length_c   1.000
_cell.angle_alpha   90.00
_cell.angle_beta   90.00
_cell.angle_gamma   90.00
#
_symmetry.space_group_name_H-M   'P 1'
#
loop_
_entity.id
_entity.type
_entity.pdbx_description
1 polymer ?
#
loop_
_entity_poly.entity_id
_entity_poly.type
_entity_poly.pdbx_seq_one_letter_code
_entity_poly.pdbx_strand_id
1 'polypeptide(L)'
;MKKRLLSCLPLLLCLALVLTGCQGELPSGASQTSSAAQVSLEELPAYAGEPYVELDGNQPQLSLDDFTGESFETYSPLDSLGRCGAAYACIGQDLMPTEDRESISSVHPTGWVQAEYSFVDGGSLYNRCHLIGFQLTGENANEENLITGTRYLNVEGMLPFENLVADYIKETGNHVLYRVTPLFEGDNLVASGVEMEALSVEDEGDGVSFHVYVYNVQPGVEIDYTTGESWERGQASPAPEESQSSAAEEARDYVLNTSSHKFHLPSCSSVEAMSEKNREDYHGTREELLAQGYEPCGSCNP
;
A
#
# COMPACT_ATOMS: atom_id res chain seq x y z
N MET A 1 -42.25 -77.64 -17.70
CA MET A 1 -42.52 -78.12 -19.10
C MET A 1 -41.72 -77.26 -20.08
N LYS A 2 -40.82 -77.97 -20.81
CA LYS A 2 -40.32 -77.68 -22.17
C LYS A 2 -39.71 -76.33 -22.45
N LYS A 3 -38.31 -76.21 -22.55
CA LYS A 3 -37.48 -76.44 -23.77
C LYS A 3 -37.68 -75.35 -24.84
N ARG A 4 -36.64 -74.62 -25.29
CA ARG A 4 -35.53 -74.89 -26.22
C ARG A 4 -34.67 -73.61 -26.32
N LEU A 5 -33.39 -73.54 -26.12
CA LEU A 5 -32.24 -73.84 -27.01
C LEU A 5 -32.35 -73.39 -28.47
N LEU A 6 -31.43 -72.49 -28.86
CA LEU A 6 -30.57 -72.44 -30.07
C LEU A 6 -29.78 -71.14 -30.06
N SER A 7 -28.51 -71.04 -29.80
CA SER A 7 -27.32 -71.41 -30.60
C SER A 7 -27.26 -70.78 -31.97
N CYS A 8 -26.33 -69.87 -32.13
CA CYS A 8 -25.33 -69.86 -33.23
C CYS A 8 -24.26 -68.80 -33.06
N LEU A 9 -23.09 -69.24 -33.04
CA LEU A 9 -21.73 -68.65 -33.16
C LEU A 9 -21.42 -68.51 -34.68
N PRO A 10 -20.27 -67.96 -35.11
CA PRO A 10 -19.46 -66.78 -34.90
C PRO A 10 -19.18 -66.02 -36.21
N LEU A 11 -18.58 -64.83 -36.11
CA LEU A 11 -17.69 -64.42 -37.19
C LEU A 11 -16.56 -63.57 -36.62
N LEU A 12 -15.37 -64.16 -36.65
CA LEU A 12 -14.07 -63.52 -36.49
C LEU A 12 -13.83 -62.58 -37.69
N LEU A 13 -13.41 -61.32 -37.42
CA LEU A 13 -12.56 -60.59 -38.34
C LEU A 13 -11.53 -59.78 -37.61
N CYS A 14 -10.28 -60.25 -37.67
CA CYS A 14 -9.09 -59.52 -37.32
C CYS A 14 -8.89 -58.34 -38.23
N LEU A 15 -8.59 -57.12 -37.68
CA LEU A 15 -7.74 -56.18 -38.43
C LEU A 15 -6.99 -55.28 -37.47
N ALA A 16 -5.69 -55.47 -37.50
CA ALA A 16 -4.53 -54.62 -37.31
C ALA A 16 -4.57 -53.40 -36.42
N LEU A 17 -3.63 -53.48 -35.48
CA LEU A 17 -2.95 -52.39 -34.75
C LEU A 17 -2.57 -51.19 -35.63
N VAL A 18 -2.94 -49.99 -35.19
CA VAL A 18 -2.11 -48.80 -35.36
C VAL A 18 -1.94 -48.16 -33.98
N LEU A 19 -0.77 -48.34 -33.40
CA LEU A 19 -0.25 -47.61 -32.26
C LEU A 19 0.08 -46.18 -32.72
N THR A 20 -0.76 -45.22 -32.43
CA THR A 20 -0.38 -43.81 -32.38
C THR A 20 -0.45 -43.37 -30.92
N GLY A 21 0.72 -43.20 -30.33
CA GLY A 21 0.87 -42.62 -29.01
C GLY A 21 0.42 -41.14 -29.01
N CYS A 22 -0.67 -40.88 -28.34
CA CYS A 22 -0.95 -39.52 -27.86
C CYS A 22 -0.41 -39.42 -26.44
N GLN A 23 0.66 -38.67 -26.29
CA GLN A 23 1.06 -38.12 -25.01
C GLN A 23 -0.10 -37.25 -24.53
N GLY A 24 -0.80 -37.70 -23.53
CA GLY A 24 -1.74 -36.84 -22.78
C GLY A 24 -0.93 -35.84 -21.97
N GLU A 25 -0.86 -34.60 -22.41
CA GLU A 25 -0.55 -33.48 -21.54
C GLU A 25 -1.67 -33.36 -20.52
N LEU A 26 -1.31 -33.56 -19.26
CA LEU A 26 -2.16 -33.19 -18.12
C LEU A 26 -2.38 -31.67 -18.21
N PRO A 27 -3.61 -31.16 -18.15
CA PRO A 27 -3.80 -29.75 -17.99
C PRO A 27 -3.24 -29.37 -16.61
N SER A 28 -2.14 -28.62 -16.62
CA SER A 28 -1.68 -27.88 -15.47
C SER A 28 -2.83 -26.96 -15.09
N GLY A 29 -3.48 -27.26 -13.98
CA GLY A 29 -4.46 -26.36 -13.37
C GLY A 29 -3.75 -25.09 -12.93
N ALA A 30 -3.65 -24.12 -13.82
CA ALA A 30 -3.45 -22.74 -13.43
C ALA A 30 -4.74 -22.35 -12.68
N SER A 31 -4.67 -22.23 -11.37
CA SER A 31 -5.64 -21.43 -10.61
C SER A 31 -5.71 -20.08 -11.29
N GLN A 32 -6.76 -19.84 -12.02
CA GLN A 32 -7.14 -18.49 -12.40
C GLN A 32 -7.62 -17.83 -11.11
N THR A 33 -6.70 -17.14 -10.42
CA THR A 33 -7.08 -16.10 -9.50
C THR A 33 -7.93 -15.14 -10.33
N SER A 34 -9.20 -15.08 -10.03
CA SER A 34 -10.12 -14.08 -10.57
C SER A 34 -9.54 -12.73 -10.15
N SER A 35 -8.85 -12.06 -11.08
CA SER A 35 -8.49 -10.67 -10.91
C SER A 35 -9.82 -9.93 -10.88
N ALA A 36 -10.27 -9.50 -9.71
CA ALA A 36 -11.32 -8.50 -9.60
C ALA A 36 -10.97 -7.34 -10.52
N ALA A 37 -11.93 -6.82 -11.27
CA ALA A 37 -11.68 -5.69 -12.15
C ALA A 37 -11.24 -4.51 -11.28
N GLN A 38 -10.01 -4.06 -11.46
CA GLN A 38 -9.48 -2.92 -10.72
C GLN A 38 -10.28 -1.67 -11.10
N VAL A 39 -10.73 -0.92 -10.09
CA VAL A 39 -11.45 0.35 -10.28
C VAL A 39 -10.58 1.31 -11.08
N SER A 40 -11.17 1.87 -12.14
CA SER A 40 -10.50 2.88 -12.98
C SER A 40 -10.67 4.27 -12.36
N LEU A 41 -9.57 4.95 -12.06
CA LEU A 41 -9.59 6.34 -11.56
C LEU A 41 -10.32 7.30 -12.52
N GLU A 42 -10.32 7.01 -13.84
CA GLU A 42 -10.98 7.83 -14.85
C GLU A 42 -12.52 7.77 -14.75
N GLU A 43 -13.05 6.69 -14.17
CA GLU A 43 -14.51 6.48 -14.02
C GLU A 43 -15.04 7.02 -12.69
N LEU A 44 -14.14 7.38 -11.75
CA LEU A 44 -14.51 7.92 -10.46
C LEU A 44 -14.96 9.38 -10.57
N PRO A 45 -16.04 9.79 -9.86
CA PRO A 45 -16.41 11.19 -9.80
C PRO A 45 -15.30 12.00 -9.10
N ALA A 46 -15.13 13.26 -9.53
CA ALA A 46 -14.23 14.16 -8.82
C ALA A 46 -14.75 14.43 -7.40
N TYR A 47 -13.81 14.64 -6.46
CA TYR A 47 -14.14 15.01 -5.09
C TYR A 47 -15.07 16.23 -5.04
N ALA A 48 -16.21 16.11 -4.36
CA ALA A 48 -17.25 17.12 -4.28
C ALA A 48 -17.64 17.49 -2.82
N GLY A 49 -16.80 17.15 -1.85
CA GLY A 49 -17.00 17.48 -0.44
C GLY A 49 -17.27 16.29 0.48
N GLU A 50 -17.69 15.14 -0.08
CA GLU A 50 -17.88 13.91 0.69
C GLU A 50 -16.58 13.09 0.70
N PRO A 51 -16.19 12.47 1.83
CA PRO A 51 -14.90 11.77 1.95
C PRO A 51 -14.81 10.52 1.08
N TYR A 52 -15.92 9.95 0.67
CA TYR A 52 -15.98 8.73 -0.14
C TYR A 52 -17.14 8.73 -1.12
N VAL A 53 -17.11 7.79 -2.05
CA VAL A 53 -18.23 7.43 -2.93
C VAL A 53 -18.44 5.94 -2.91
N GLU A 54 -19.70 5.51 -3.03
CA GLU A 54 -20.04 4.10 -3.19
C GLU A 54 -19.71 3.61 -4.61
N LEU A 55 -19.19 2.41 -4.71
CA LEU A 55 -18.87 1.71 -5.95
C LEU A 55 -19.85 0.54 -6.14
N ASP A 56 -20.19 0.22 -7.38
CA ASP A 56 -20.99 -0.95 -7.77
C ASP A 56 -22.28 -1.11 -6.95
N GLY A 57 -22.92 0.00 -6.59
CA GLY A 57 -24.09 -0.02 -5.73
C GLY A 57 -23.82 -0.50 -4.31
N ASN A 58 -22.62 -0.21 -3.82
CA ASN A 58 -22.11 -0.60 -2.50
C ASN A 58 -22.01 -2.13 -2.30
N GLN A 59 -21.76 -2.88 -3.39
CA GLN A 59 -21.61 -4.33 -3.35
C GLN A 59 -20.14 -4.71 -3.50
N PRO A 60 -19.52 -5.36 -2.47
CA PRO A 60 -18.14 -5.78 -2.54
C PRO A 60 -17.93 -6.90 -3.57
N GLN A 61 -16.76 -6.89 -4.20
CA GLN A 61 -16.32 -7.92 -5.15
C GLN A 61 -15.48 -9.01 -4.45
N LEU A 62 -15.84 -9.33 -3.21
CA LEU A 62 -15.20 -10.35 -2.39
C LEU A 62 -15.96 -11.67 -2.51
N SER A 63 -15.24 -12.80 -2.43
CA SER A 63 -15.83 -14.13 -2.47
C SER A 63 -15.82 -14.77 -1.09
N LEU A 64 -16.96 -15.25 -0.63
CA LEU A 64 -17.03 -16.05 0.60
C LEU A 64 -16.22 -17.35 0.51
N ASP A 65 -15.91 -17.83 -0.69
CA ASP A 65 -15.03 -18.98 -0.90
C ASP A 65 -13.58 -18.72 -0.48
N ASP A 66 -13.17 -17.44 -0.29
CA ASP A 66 -11.86 -17.09 0.21
C ASP A 66 -11.70 -17.41 1.70
N PHE A 67 -12.80 -17.57 2.44
CA PHE A 67 -12.75 -18.00 3.83
C PHE A 67 -12.58 -19.52 3.93
N THR A 68 -11.44 -19.95 4.45
CA THR A 68 -11.08 -21.36 4.61
C THR A 68 -11.30 -21.91 6.02
N GLY A 69 -11.93 -21.13 6.90
CA GLY A 69 -12.20 -21.49 8.30
C GLY A 69 -11.19 -20.93 9.29
N GLU A 70 -10.20 -20.16 8.84
CA GLU A 70 -9.18 -19.52 9.66
C GLU A 70 -9.00 -18.07 9.22
N SER A 71 -8.70 -17.20 10.18
CA SER A 71 -8.30 -15.80 9.89
C SER A 71 -7.00 -15.76 9.12
N PHE A 72 -6.84 -14.76 8.28
CA PHE A 72 -5.59 -14.50 7.56
C PHE A 72 -5.41 -13.01 7.27
N GLU A 73 -4.18 -12.61 7.01
CA GLU A 73 -3.83 -11.32 6.43
C GLU A 73 -2.73 -11.49 5.39
N THR A 74 -2.80 -10.71 4.34
CA THR A 74 -1.82 -10.70 3.26
C THR A 74 -1.63 -9.28 2.74
N TYR A 75 -0.39 -8.96 2.40
CA TYR A 75 0.01 -7.68 1.86
C TYR A 75 0.71 -7.89 0.53
N SER A 76 0.34 -7.12 -0.48
CA SER A 76 1.04 -7.16 -1.76
C SER A 76 2.45 -6.60 -1.61
N PRO A 77 3.47 -7.22 -2.22
CA PRO A 77 4.80 -6.63 -2.26
C PRO A 77 4.77 -5.21 -2.84
N LEU A 78 5.67 -4.36 -2.35
CA LEU A 78 5.84 -3.02 -2.91
C LEU A 78 6.17 -3.10 -4.41
N ASP A 79 5.62 -2.18 -5.18
CA ASP A 79 5.91 -2.09 -6.61
C ASP A 79 7.33 -1.53 -6.90
N SER A 80 7.67 -1.37 -8.18
CA SER A 80 8.98 -0.85 -8.58
C SER A 80 9.26 0.59 -8.16
N LEU A 81 8.24 1.34 -7.75
CA LEU A 81 8.35 2.69 -7.20
C LEU A 81 8.32 2.69 -5.66
N GLY A 82 8.21 1.52 -5.02
CA GLY A 82 8.10 1.37 -3.58
C GLY A 82 6.70 1.63 -3.01
N ARG A 83 5.65 1.62 -3.86
CA ARG A 83 4.27 1.88 -3.47
C ARG A 83 3.57 0.60 -3.01
N CYS A 84 2.68 0.73 -2.04
CA CYS A 84 1.84 -0.38 -1.59
C CYS A 84 0.87 -0.84 -2.68
N GLY A 85 0.64 -2.15 -2.74
CA GLY A 85 -0.47 -2.76 -3.44
C GLY A 85 -1.66 -3.06 -2.50
N ALA A 86 -2.54 -3.98 -2.90
CA ALA A 86 -3.67 -4.37 -2.07
C ALA A 86 -3.24 -5.06 -0.77
N ALA A 87 -3.89 -4.69 0.33
CA ALA A 87 -3.91 -5.41 1.58
C ALA A 87 -5.24 -6.16 1.71
N TYR A 88 -5.20 -7.45 2.02
CA TYR A 88 -6.37 -8.31 2.10
C TYR A 88 -6.33 -9.22 3.32
N ALA A 89 -7.42 -9.27 4.06
CA ALA A 89 -7.53 -10.11 5.25
C ALA A 89 -8.92 -10.75 5.38
N CYS A 90 -8.96 -11.87 6.08
CA CYS A 90 -10.14 -12.37 6.74
C CYS A 90 -9.96 -12.16 8.24
N ILE A 91 -10.62 -11.16 8.79
CA ILE A 91 -10.39 -10.67 10.13
C ILE A 91 -11.34 -11.34 11.10
N GLY A 92 -10.78 -12.07 12.08
CA GLY A 92 -11.47 -12.58 13.25
C GLY A 92 -10.94 -11.92 14.52
N GLN A 93 -11.53 -12.23 15.69
CA GLN A 93 -11.07 -11.72 16.97
C GLN A 93 -9.62 -12.11 17.29
N ASP A 94 -9.12 -13.18 16.74
CA ASP A 94 -7.77 -13.71 16.93
C ASP A 94 -6.66 -12.85 16.29
N LEU A 95 -6.99 -12.06 15.25
CA LEU A 95 -6.07 -11.10 14.65
C LEU A 95 -6.10 -9.73 15.35
N MET A 96 -7.17 -9.41 16.07
CA MET A 96 -7.29 -8.11 16.73
C MET A 96 -6.19 -7.91 17.79
N PRO A 97 -5.69 -6.66 17.97
CA PRO A 97 -4.57 -6.42 18.85
C PRO A 97 -4.89 -6.77 20.31
N THR A 98 -3.97 -7.47 20.95
CA THR A 98 -3.98 -7.78 22.39
C THR A 98 -2.97 -6.94 23.18
N GLU A 99 -2.14 -6.17 22.47
CA GLU A 99 -1.10 -5.32 23.02
C GLU A 99 -1.25 -3.88 22.54
N ASP A 100 -0.59 -2.95 23.23
CA ASP A 100 -0.62 -1.54 22.86
C ASP A 100 0.10 -1.29 21.52
N ARG A 101 -0.38 -0.27 20.80
CA ARG A 101 0.19 0.16 19.54
C ARG A 101 1.63 0.66 19.71
N GLU A 102 2.53 0.17 18.89
CA GLU A 102 3.92 0.63 18.82
C GLU A 102 4.10 1.83 17.89
N SER A 103 5.30 2.44 17.95
CA SER A 103 5.65 3.55 17.06
C SER A 103 5.90 3.07 15.64
N ILE A 104 5.28 3.75 14.68
CA ILE A 104 5.45 3.52 13.25
C ILE A 104 6.26 4.64 12.57
N SER A 105 6.96 5.48 13.37
CA SER A 105 7.68 6.65 12.86
C SER A 105 8.88 6.33 11.96
N SER A 106 9.40 5.11 12.02
CA SER A 106 10.48 4.61 11.17
C SER A 106 10.08 4.40 9.71
N VAL A 107 8.80 4.17 9.43
CA VAL A 107 8.32 3.95 8.07
C VAL A 107 8.05 5.30 7.38
N HIS A 108 8.57 5.46 6.17
CA HIS A 108 8.33 6.62 5.31
C HIS A 108 7.73 6.11 4.00
N PRO A 109 6.40 6.09 3.88
CA PRO A 109 5.75 5.70 2.63
C PRO A 109 6.14 6.61 1.48
N THR A 110 5.92 6.17 0.24
CA THR A 110 6.20 7.00 -0.95
C THR A 110 5.49 8.35 -0.88
N GLY A 111 6.12 9.41 -1.39
CA GLY A 111 5.55 10.76 -1.36
C GLY A 111 5.41 11.36 0.04
N TRP A 112 6.17 10.90 1.06
CA TRP A 112 6.12 11.41 2.42
C TRP A 112 6.82 12.76 2.54
N VAL A 113 6.09 13.85 2.29
CA VAL A 113 6.52 15.24 2.46
C VAL A 113 5.59 15.91 3.47
N GLN A 114 5.95 15.81 4.77
CA GLN A 114 5.09 16.31 5.83
C GLN A 114 4.99 17.83 5.81
N ALA A 115 3.76 18.33 5.88
CA ALA A 115 3.42 19.75 6.00
C ALA A 115 2.45 19.98 7.16
N GLU A 116 2.45 21.19 7.71
CA GLU A 116 1.56 21.57 8.79
C GLU A 116 0.62 22.70 8.36
N TYR A 117 -0.66 22.54 8.67
CA TYR A 117 -1.70 23.52 8.40
C TYR A 117 -2.55 23.72 9.66
N SER A 118 -2.69 24.94 10.13
CA SER A 118 -3.39 25.27 11.37
C SER A 118 -4.88 24.90 11.38
N PHE A 119 -5.47 24.72 10.21
CA PHE A 119 -6.88 24.32 10.03
C PHE A 119 -7.07 22.81 9.86
N VAL A 120 -6.01 22.03 9.79
CA VAL A 120 -6.06 20.56 9.78
C VAL A 120 -6.11 20.07 11.22
N ASP A 121 -6.99 19.11 11.51
CA ASP A 121 -7.07 18.50 12.84
C ASP A 121 -5.72 17.85 13.23
N GLY A 122 -5.19 18.22 14.39
CA GLY A 122 -3.87 17.82 14.84
C GLY A 122 -2.69 18.51 14.12
N GLY A 123 -2.96 19.45 13.20
CA GLY A 123 -1.96 20.31 12.52
C GLY A 123 -1.25 19.64 11.35
N SER A 124 -1.01 18.35 11.39
CA SER A 124 -0.24 17.60 10.40
C SER A 124 -1.09 17.13 9.22
N LEU A 125 -0.64 17.44 8.00
CA LEU A 125 -1.34 17.04 6.78
C LEU A 125 -1.41 15.52 6.62
N TYR A 126 -0.25 14.87 6.69
CA TYR A 126 -0.13 13.44 6.40
C TYR A 126 -0.05 12.60 7.68
N ASN A 127 -0.67 11.44 7.60
CA ASN A 127 -0.54 10.32 8.50
C ASN A 127 0.16 9.18 7.76
N ARG A 128 0.92 8.36 8.49
CA ARG A 128 1.25 7.01 8.05
C ARG A 128 -0.02 6.20 8.16
N CYS A 129 -0.78 6.19 7.06
CA CYS A 129 -2.12 5.63 7.03
C CYS A 129 -2.02 4.13 6.78
N HIS A 130 -2.51 3.32 7.72
CA HIS A 130 -2.63 1.89 7.49
C HIS A 130 -3.71 1.61 6.45
N LEU A 131 -3.47 0.66 5.56
CA LEU A 131 -4.49 0.10 4.68
C LEU A 131 -5.46 -0.76 5.50
N ILE A 132 -4.93 -1.71 6.28
CA ILE A 132 -5.70 -2.41 7.31
C ILE A 132 -5.29 -1.83 8.67
N GLY A 133 -6.24 -1.17 9.34
CA GLY A 133 -6.00 -0.44 10.58
C GLY A 133 -5.48 -1.33 11.71
N PHE A 134 -4.61 -0.78 12.58
CA PHE A 134 -4.06 -1.48 13.74
C PHE A 134 -5.14 -2.16 14.59
N GLN A 135 -6.30 -1.52 14.75
CA GLN A 135 -7.41 -2.09 15.55
C GLN A 135 -7.99 -3.38 14.98
N LEU A 136 -7.68 -3.73 13.73
CA LEU A 136 -8.20 -4.90 13.01
C LEU A 136 -7.25 -6.09 13.07
N THR A 137 -5.95 -5.87 12.86
CA THR A 137 -4.96 -6.97 12.76
C THR A 137 -3.73 -6.79 13.65
N GLY A 138 -3.64 -5.70 14.42
CA GLY A 138 -2.51 -5.46 15.30
C GLY A 138 -1.20 -5.11 14.59
N GLU A 139 -1.21 -4.96 13.25
CA GLU A 139 -0.03 -4.60 12.46
C GLU A 139 0.48 -3.20 12.80
N ASN A 140 1.78 -3.08 13.07
CA ASN A 140 2.43 -1.80 13.41
C ASN A 140 3.20 -1.24 12.20
N ALA A 141 4.52 -1.39 12.17
CA ALA A 141 5.43 -0.77 11.21
C ALA A 141 5.66 -1.66 9.97
N ASN A 142 4.59 -2.08 9.31
CA ASN A 142 4.64 -2.84 8.07
C ASN A 142 4.64 -1.89 6.88
N GLU A 143 5.74 -1.87 6.09
CA GLU A 143 5.88 -0.99 4.92
C GLU A 143 4.88 -1.31 3.81
N GLU A 144 4.43 -2.56 3.70
CA GLU A 144 3.44 -3.00 2.71
C GLU A 144 1.99 -2.62 3.11
N ASN A 145 1.79 -2.12 4.35
CA ASN A 145 0.49 -1.72 4.91
C ASN A 145 0.38 -0.20 5.19
N LEU A 146 1.39 0.60 4.85
CA LEU A 146 1.42 2.02 5.17
C LEU A 146 1.55 2.90 3.93
N ILE A 147 0.63 3.84 3.76
CA ILE A 147 0.67 4.84 2.69
C ILE A 147 0.75 6.27 3.26
N THR A 148 1.17 7.21 2.43
CA THR A 148 1.03 8.64 2.70
C THR A 148 -0.43 9.03 2.52
N GLY A 149 -1.17 9.08 3.61
CA GLY A 149 -2.59 9.45 3.63
C GLY A 149 -2.81 10.77 4.34
N THR A 150 -3.73 11.59 3.83
CA THR A 150 -4.12 12.83 4.50
C THR A 150 -4.81 12.55 5.83
N ARG A 151 -4.84 13.55 6.72
CA ARG A 151 -5.63 13.46 7.94
C ARG A 151 -7.10 13.20 7.64
N TYR A 152 -7.63 13.84 6.60
CA TYR A 152 -9.02 13.69 6.17
C TYR A 152 -9.32 12.29 5.64
N LEU A 153 -8.46 11.72 4.76
CA LEU A 153 -8.57 10.33 4.33
C LEU A 153 -8.64 9.39 5.53
N ASN A 154 -7.68 9.54 6.46
CA ASN A 154 -7.51 8.62 7.58
C ASN A 154 -8.68 8.66 8.57
N VAL A 155 -9.19 9.86 8.91
CA VAL A 155 -10.13 10.05 10.01
C VAL A 155 -11.58 10.17 9.54
N GLU A 156 -11.82 10.96 8.50
CA GLU A 156 -13.17 11.17 7.98
C GLU A 156 -13.56 10.12 6.93
N GLY A 157 -12.55 9.57 6.24
CA GLY A 157 -12.74 8.60 5.17
C GLY A 157 -12.71 7.16 5.66
N MET A 158 -11.55 6.66 6.07
CA MET A 158 -11.34 5.23 6.35
C MET A 158 -11.86 4.81 7.72
N LEU A 159 -11.57 5.59 8.78
CA LEU A 159 -11.87 5.21 10.17
C LEU A 159 -13.33 4.81 10.43
N PRO A 160 -14.37 5.44 9.84
CA PRO A 160 -15.75 5.00 10.04
C PRO A 160 -16.00 3.55 9.57
N PHE A 161 -15.40 3.15 8.45
CA PHE A 161 -15.50 1.80 7.90
C PHE A 161 -14.70 0.78 8.73
N GLU A 162 -13.49 1.15 9.16
CA GLU A 162 -12.69 0.33 10.06
C GLU A 162 -13.41 0.07 11.39
N ASN A 163 -14.06 1.10 11.95
CA ASN A 163 -14.85 0.97 13.17
C ASN A 163 -16.05 0.06 12.97
N LEU A 164 -16.76 0.17 11.84
CA LEU A 164 -17.88 -0.73 11.50
C LEU A 164 -17.43 -2.19 11.52
N VAL A 165 -16.30 -2.51 10.89
CA VAL A 165 -15.72 -3.86 10.86
C VAL A 165 -15.32 -4.30 12.26
N ALA A 166 -14.58 -3.45 13.00
CA ALA A 166 -14.09 -3.78 14.33
C ALA A 166 -15.22 -4.03 15.33
N ASP A 167 -16.26 -3.21 15.29
CA ASP A 167 -17.40 -3.32 16.20
C ASP A 167 -18.21 -4.58 15.91
N TYR A 168 -18.47 -4.89 14.62
CA TYR A 168 -19.13 -6.12 14.22
C TYR A 168 -18.39 -7.38 14.73
N ILE A 169 -17.06 -7.44 14.54
CA ILE A 169 -16.26 -8.59 15.00
C ILE A 169 -16.30 -8.72 16.52
N LYS A 170 -16.20 -7.60 17.27
CA LYS A 170 -16.27 -7.60 18.74
C LYS A 170 -17.63 -8.05 19.28
N GLU A 171 -18.70 -7.64 18.60
CA GLU A 171 -20.08 -7.93 19.05
C GLU A 171 -20.50 -9.36 18.73
N THR A 172 -20.10 -9.89 17.57
CA THR A 172 -20.57 -11.18 17.06
C THR A 172 -19.59 -12.32 17.24
N GLY A 173 -18.27 -12.03 17.23
CA GLY A 173 -17.22 -13.03 17.12
C GLY A 173 -17.08 -13.64 15.71
N ASN A 174 -17.80 -13.13 14.75
CA ASN A 174 -17.76 -13.53 13.34
C ASN A 174 -16.56 -12.93 12.61
N HIS A 175 -16.31 -13.42 11.38
CA HIS A 175 -15.24 -12.96 10.52
C HIS A 175 -15.72 -11.95 9.49
N VAL A 176 -14.80 -11.08 9.06
CA VAL A 176 -15.03 -10.14 7.95
C VAL A 176 -13.90 -10.28 6.93
N LEU A 177 -14.22 -10.54 5.69
CA LEU A 177 -13.31 -10.34 4.56
C LEU A 177 -13.18 -8.84 4.34
N TYR A 178 -11.95 -8.34 4.31
CA TYR A 178 -11.64 -6.92 4.22
C TYR A 178 -10.46 -6.67 3.29
N ARG A 179 -10.67 -5.86 2.26
CA ARG A 179 -9.63 -5.51 1.28
C ARG A 179 -9.53 -4.01 1.12
N VAL A 180 -8.30 -3.52 1.12
CA VAL A 180 -8.00 -2.11 0.83
C VAL A 180 -6.94 -2.03 -0.26
N THR A 181 -7.25 -1.34 -1.34
CA THR A 181 -6.38 -1.19 -2.51
C THR A 181 -6.09 0.30 -2.73
N PRO A 182 -4.85 0.76 -2.54
CA PRO A 182 -4.48 2.13 -2.88
C PRO A 182 -4.43 2.29 -4.40
N LEU A 183 -5.02 3.38 -4.91
CA LEU A 183 -5.09 3.68 -6.34
C LEU A 183 -4.16 4.85 -6.67
N PHE A 184 -3.16 4.59 -7.50
CA PHE A 184 -2.18 5.57 -7.95
C PHE A 184 -2.42 5.91 -9.43
N GLU A 185 -2.36 7.19 -9.78
CA GLU A 185 -2.38 7.63 -11.16
C GLU A 185 -0.96 7.63 -11.73
N GLY A 186 -0.72 6.84 -12.79
CA GLY A 186 0.60 6.74 -13.42
C GLY A 186 1.72 6.45 -12.41
N ASP A 187 2.76 7.29 -12.42
CA ASP A 187 3.94 7.17 -11.56
C ASP A 187 3.84 8.02 -10.27
N ASN A 188 2.66 8.49 -9.91
CA ASN A 188 2.45 9.25 -8.69
C ASN A 188 2.91 8.48 -7.45
N LEU A 189 3.57 9.18 -6.51
CA LEU A 189 4.08 8.60 -5.27
C LEU A 189 3.05 8.62 -4.13
N VAL A 190 2.02 9.45 -4.26
CA VAL A 190 0.88 9.51 -3.33
C VAL A 190 -0.35 8.93 -4.02
N ALA A 191 -1.07 8.03 -3.35
CA ALA A 191 -2.30 7.47 -3.89
C ALA A 191 -3.38 8.55 -4.03
N SER A 192 -4.15 8.52 -5.11
CA SER A 192 -5.32 9.39 -5.31
C SER A 192 -6.42 9.12 -4.29
N GLY A 193 -6.46 7.91 -3.78
CA GLY A 193 -7.36 7.41 -2.75
C GLY A 193 -7.21 5.92 -2.56
N VAL A 194 -8.11 5.33 -1.80
CA VAL A 194 -8.17 3.90 -1.56
C VAL A 194 -9.54 3.33 -1.89
N GLU A 195 -9.57 2.19 -2.55
CA GLU A 195 -10.74 1.34 -2.66
C GLU A 195 -10.82 0.48 -1.40
N MET A 196 -11.98 0.44 -0.74
CA MET A 196 -12.22 -0.35 0.46
C MET A 196 -13.44 -1.23 0.26
N GLU A 197 -13.30 -2.51 0.58
CA GLU A 197 -14.36 -3.50 0.50
C GLU A 197 -14.41 -4.32 1.77
N ALA A 198 -15.61 -4.66 2.22
CA ALA A 198 -15.80 -5.60 3.31
C ALA A 198 -17.05 -6.46 3.09
N LEU A 199 -16.99 -7.69 3.60
CA LEU A 199 -18.08 -8.64 3.59
C LEU A 199 -18.01 -9.52 4.83
N SER A 200 -19.02 -9.48 5.69
CA SER A 200 -19.12 -10.41 6.83
C SER A 200 -19.41 -11.83 6.34
N VAL A 201 -18.74 -12.81 6.98
CA VAL A 201 -18.66 -14.17 6.42
C VAL A 201 -19.85 -15.01 6.84
N GLU A 202 -20.07 -15.18 8.15
CA GLU A 202 -21.03 -16.17 8.68
C GLU A 202 -22.48 -15.81 8.42
N ASP A 203 -22.76 -14.53 8.19
CA ASP A 203 -24.10 -14.02 7.85
C ASP A 203 -24.23 -13.55 6.39
N GLU A 204 -23.21 -13.89 5.56
CA GLU A 204 -23.23 -13.64 4.12
C GLU A 204 -23.42 -12.16 3.75
N GLY A 205 -22.85 -11.24 4.57
CA GLY A 205 -22.89 -9.80 4.35
C GLY A 205 -24.06 -9.07 4.99
N ASP A 206 -24.91 -9.74 5.79
CA ASP A 206 -26.05 -9.10 6.46
C ASP A 206 -25.58 -8.08 7.52
N GLY A 207 -24.45 -8.31 8.19
CA GLY A 207 -23.89 -7.42 9.22
C GLY A 207 -22.96 -6.36 8.68
N VAL A 208 -22.05 -6.73 7.78
CA VAL A 208 -21.09 -5.79 7.14
C VAL A 208 -21.00 -6.12 5.65
N SER A 209 -21.36 -5.15 4.82
CA SER A 209 -21.18 -5.21 3.38
C SER A 209 -21.01 -3.80 2.84
N PHE A 210 -19.84 -3.51 2.24
CA PHE A 210 -19.62 -2.23 1.56
C PHE A 210 -18.54 -2.34 0.47
N HIS A 211 -18.64 -1.43 -0.50
CA HIS A 211 -17.65 -1.20 -1.53
C HIS A 211 -17.59 0.31 -1.83
N VAL A 212 -16.49 0.94 -1.43
CA VAL A 212 -16.34 2.38 -1.50
C VAL A 212 -14.96 2.79 -2.02
N TYR A 213 -14.88 3.97 -2.63
CA TYR A 213 -13.64 4.67 -2.88
C TYR A 213 -13.53 5.87 -1.96
N VAL A 214 -12.44 5.95 -1.20
CA VAL A 214 -12.15 7.04 -0.26
C VAL A 214 -11.09 7.94 -0.82
N TYR A 215 -11.37 9.24 -0.93
CA TYR A 215 -10.48 10.22 -1.53
C TYR A 215 -9.29 10.57 -0.63
N ASN A 216 -8.09 10.58 -1.17
CA ASN A 216 -6.89 11.06 -0.46
C ASN A 216 -6.71 12.57 -0.69
N VAL A 217 -7.60 13.35 -0.15
CA VAL A 217 -7.62 14.80 -0.22
C VAL A 217 -7.59 15.41 1.18
N GLN A 218 -7.27 16.70 1.27
CA GLN A 218 -7.46 17.48 2.49
C GLN A 218 -8.21 18.77 2.12
N PRO A 219 -9.42 19.02 2.65
CA PRO A 219 -10.12 20.28 2.41
C PRO A 219 -9.24 21.49 2.73
N GLY A 220 -9.16 22.42 1.79
CA GLY A 220 -8.31 23.60 1.92
C GLY A 220 -6.85 23.45 1.50
N VAL A 221 -6.41 22.23 1.16
CA VAL A 221 -5.05 21.95 0.69
C VAL A 221 -5.08 21.43 -0.74
N GLU A 222 -4.09 21.80 -1.54
CA GLU A 222 -3.76 21.19 -2.81
C GLU A 222 -2.53 20.32 -2.65
N ILE A 223 -2.53 19.15 -3.29
CA ILE A 223 -1.49 18.13 -3.18
C ILE A 223 -0.93 17.85 -4.56
N ASP A 224 0.37 17.86 -4.70
CA ASP A 224 1.07 17.25 -5.82
C ASP A 224 1.24 15.75 -5.54
N TYR A 225 0.42 14.93 -6.14
CA TYR A 225 0.45 13.48 -5.95
C TYR A 225 1.70 12.83 -6.53
N THR A 226 2.42 13.52 -7.44
CA THR A 226 3.68 13.01 -7.99
C THR A 226 4.79 13.02 -6.94
N THR A 227 4.82 14.06 -6.08
CA THR A 227 5.91 14.28 -5.13
C THR A 227 5.48 14.13 -3.67
N GLY A 228 4.23 14.43 -3.35
CA GLY A 228 3.70 14.57 -2.00
C GLY A 228 3.81 16.01 -1.45
N GLU A 229 4.32 16.95 -2.22
CA GLU A 229 4.30 18.37 -1.86
C GLU A 229 2.88 18.90 -1.77
N SER A 230 2.68 19.96 -0.99
CA SER A 230 1.34 20.52 -0.76
C SER A 230 1.39 22.01 -0.47
N TRP A 231 0.27 22.70 -0.74
CA TRP A 231 0.11 24.11 -0.44
C TRP A 231 -1.35 24.43 -0.11
N GLU A 232 -1.58 25.54 0.57
CA GLU A 232 -2.93 25.98 0.88
C GLU A 232 -3.65 26.38 -0.40
N ARG A 233 -4.90 25.94 -0.54
CA ARG A 233 -5.73 26.22 -1.74
C ARG A 233 -5.88 27.72 -1.96
N GLY A 234 -5.56 28.16 -3.17
CA GLY A 234 -5.58 29.58 -3.57
C GLY A 234 -4.26 30.31 -3.35
N GLN A 235 -3.27 29.66 -2.77
CA GLN A 235 -1.88 30.09 -2.89
C GLN A 235 -1.32 29.57 -4.22
N ALA A 236 -0.36 30.30 -4.80
CA ALA A 236 0.35 29.74 -5.95
C ALA A 236 1.06 28.46 -5.50
N SER A 237 0.95 27.38 -6.30
CA SER A 237 1.86 26.23 -6.17
C SER A 237 3.27 26.80 -5.95
N PRO A 238 4.04 26.32 -4.95
CA PRO A 238 5.46 26.60 -4.96
C PRO A 238 5.90 26.31 -6.39
N ALA A 239 6.46 27.33 -7.08
CA ALA A 239 6.96 27.10 -8.43
C ALA A 239 7.76 25.79 -8.35
N PRO A 240 7.59 24.83 -9.29
CA PRO A 240 8.43 23.67 -9.26
C PRO A 240 9.85 24.20 -9.05
N GLU A 241 10.48 23.88 -7.93
CA GLU A 241 11.92 23.94 -7.92
C GLU A 241 12.21 23.05 -9.12
N GLU A 242 12.51 23.70 -10.24
CA GLU A 242 12.99 23.00 -11.43
C GLU A 242 13.96 22.01 -10.82
N SER A 243 13.61 20.72 -10.90
CA SER A 243 14.54 19.69 -10.53
C SER A 243 15.78 20.09 -11.30
N GLN A 244 16.72 20.68 -10.61
CA GLN A 244 18.03 21.02 -11.13
C GLN A 244 18.77 19.71 -11.35
N SER A 245 18.17 18.92 -12.25
CA SER A 245 18.91 18.01 -13.08
C SER A 245 19.82 18.89 -13.89
N SER A 246 21.08 18.98 -13.45
CA SER A 246 22.20 19.67 -14.11
C SER A 246 22.24 21.21 -14.10
N ALA A 247 21.97 21.89 -12.97
CA ALA A 247 22.84 23.00 -12.60
C ALA A 247 24.00 22.36 -11.84
N ALA A 248 25.23 22.56 -12.28
CA ALA A 248 26.40 22.15 -11.54
C ALA A 248 26.22 22.65 -10.10
N GLU A 249 26.07 21.71 -9.14
CA GLU A 249 25.94 22.06 -7.72
C GLU A 249 27.10 23.03 -7.41
N GLU A 250 26.80 24.27 -6.99
CA GLU A 250 27.86 25.22 -6.69
C GLU A 250 28.72 24.64 -5.58
N ALA A 251 30.02 24.54 -5.87
CA ALA A 251 30.97 24.08 -4.89
C ALA A 251 30.92 25.00 -3.65
N ARG A 252 30.81 24.40 -2.48
CA ARG A 252 30.77 25.09 -1.19
C ARG A 252 31.71 24.45 -0.19
N ASP A 253 31.89 25.13 0.96
CA ASP A 253 32.78 24.63 1.99
C ASP A 253 32.08 23.58 2.86
N TYR A 254 32.79 22.47 3.10
CA TYR A 254 32.40 21.39 4.00
C TYR A 254 33.53 21.08 4.97
N VAL A 255 33.20 20.46 6.08
CA VAL A 255 34.16 19.89 7.03
C VAL A 255 33.94 18.37 7.06
N LEU A 256 34.98 17.64 6.70
CA LEU A 256 34.98 16.17 6.68
C LEU A 256 35.44 15.59 8.00
N ASN A 257 34.77 14.56 8.47
CA ASN A 257 35.27 13.68 9.52
C ASN A 257 35.87 12.41 8.88
N THR A 258 37.17 12.37 8.73
CA THR A 258 37.89 11.27 8.06
C THR A 258 37.82 9.95 8.81
N SER A 259 37.44 9.96 10.10
CA SER A 259 37.29 8.76 10.92
C SER A 259 35.89 8.13 10.79
N SER A 260 34.84 8.96 10.74
CA SER A 260 33.46 8.49 10.62
C SER A 260 32.91 8.53 9.20
N HIS A 261 33.70 9.04 8.23
CA HIS A 261 33.31 9.26 6.83
C HIS A 261 32.02 10.10 6.71
N LYS A 262 31.88 11.12 7.57
CA LYS A 262 30.77 12.06 7.52
C LYS A 262 31.23 13.45 7.15
N PHE A 263 30.41 14.16 6.37
CA PHE A 263 30.67 15.57 6.06
C PHE A 263 29.62 16.48 6.69
N HIS A 264 30.03 17.70 7.00
CA HIS A 264 29.28 18.67 7.79
C HIS A 264 29.33 20.05 7.14
N LEU A 265 28.36 20.91 7.43
CA LEU A 265 28.51 22.36 7.21
C LEU A 265 29.50 22.90 8.20
N PRO A 266 30.32 23.95 7.84
CA PRO A 266 31.28 24.58 8.77
C PRO A 266 30.65 25.08 10.07
N SER A 267 29.35 25.46 10.04
CA SER A 267 28.59 25.93 11.19
C SER A 267 27.99 24.83 12.06
N CYS A 268 28.22 23.55 11.73
CA CYS A 268 27.65 22.44 12.48
C CYS A 268 28.30 22.30 13.87
N SER A 269 27.49 22.19 14.92
CA SER A 269 27.97 21.99 16.30
C SER A 269 28.86 20.74 16.48
N SER A 270 28.67 19.74 15.63
CA SER A 270 29.51 18.52 15.63
C SER A 270 30.96 18.81 15.17
N VAL A 271 31.20 19.90 14.44
CA VAL A 271 32.55 20.30 14.00
C VAL A 271 33.39 20.82 15.18
N GLU A 272 32.78 21.54 16.11
CA GLU A 272 33.47 22.04 17.31
C GLU A 272 33.94 20.89 18.22
N ALA A 273 33.18 19.79 18.27
CA ALA A 273 33.50 18.62 19.07
C ALA A 273 34.46 17.63 18.35
N MET A 274 34.77 17.88 17.08
CA MET A 274 35.59 17.01 16.27
C MET A 274 37.07 17.12 16.61
N SER A 275 37.76 15.99 16.71
CA SER A 275 39.21 15.99 16.91
C SER A 275 39.92 16.53 15.66
N GLU A 276 40.88 17.48 15.86
CA GLU A 276 41.63 18.08 14.75
C GLU A 276 42.29 17.08 13.80
N LYS A 277 42.75 15.94 14.32
CA LYS A 277 43.39 14.88 13.51
C LYS A 277 42.43 14.18 12.54
N ASN A 278 41.12 14.32 12.76
CA ASN A 278 40.07 13.68 11.94
C ASN A 278 39.31 14.76 11.12
N ARG A 279 39.72 16.01 11.22
CA ARG A 279 39.09 17.13 10.55
C ARG A 279 39.85 17.47 9.27
N GLU A 280 39.10 17.59 8.18
CA GLU A 280 39.60 18.07 6.89
C GLU A 280 38.59 19.05 6.29
N ASP A 281 39.09 20.23 5.88
CA ASP A 281 38.25 21.21 5.20
C ASP A 281 38.22 20.86 3.69
N TYR A 282 37.04 20.85 3.10
CA TYR A 282 36.80 20.47 1.72
C TYR A 282 35.95 21.51 1.02
N HIS A 283 36.35 21.89 -0.18
CA HIS A 283 35.57 22.75 -1.07
C HIS A 283 35.20 22.01 -2.33
N GLY A 284 33.92 21.81 -2.57
CA GLY A 284 33.40 21.05 -3.71
C GLY A 284 31.90 20.82 -3.60
N THR A 285 31.38 19.90 -4.37
CA THR A 285 29.96 19.60 -4.39
C THR A 285 29.61 18.46 -3.41
N ARG A 286 28.36 18.41 -3.01
CA ARG A 286 27.83 17.31 -2.18
C ARG A 286 27.92 15.97 -2.93
N GLU A 287 27.68 16.00 -4.23
CA GLU A 287 27.73 14.81 -5.10
C GLU A 287 29.13 14.20 -5.14
N GLU A 288 30.18 15.06 -5.22
CA GLU A 288 31.58 14.61 -5.16
C GLU A 288 31.89 13.90 -3.84
N LEU A 289 31.36 14.38 -2.72
CA LEU A 289 31.57 13.75 -1.40
C LEU A 289 30.83 12.42 -1.27
N LEU A 290 29.61 12.32 -1.78
CA LEU A 290 28.88 11.06 -1.84
C LEU A 290 29.59 10.02 -2.74
N ALA A 291 30.13 10.46 -3.89
CA ALA A 291 30.91 9.61 -4.77
C ALA A 291 32.23 9.13 -4.14
N GLN A 292 32.80 9.90 -3.21
CA GLN A 292 33.99 9.52 -2.41
C GLN A 292 33.64 8.62 -1.20
N GLY A 293 32.36 8.29 -0.99
CA GLY A 293 31.89 7.42 0.08
C GLY A 293 31.68 8.12 1.43
N TYR A 294 31.57 9.46 1.43
CA TYR A 294 31.17 10.20 2.61
C TYR A 294 29.65 10.24 2.74
N GLU A 295 29.17 10.24 3.98
CA GLU A 295 27.74 10.39 4.30
C GLU A 295 27.44 11.78 4.88
N PRO A 296 26.26 12.36 4.62
CA PRO A 296 25.87 13.61 5.23
C PRO A 296 25.66 13.45 6.74
N CYS A 297 26.02 14.48 7.51
CA CYS A 297 25.74 14.53 8.94
C CYS A 297 24.24 14.64 9.20
N GLY A 298 23.67 13.74 10.00
CA GLY A 298 22.24 13.75 10.34
C GLY A 298 21.75 14.98 11.13
N SER A 299 22.67 15.78 11.71
CA SER A 299 22.31 16.97 12.50
C SER A 299 22.22 18.25 11.66
N CYS A 300 23.12 18.44 10.68
CA CYS A 300 23.13 19.64 9.84
C CYS A 300 22.68 19.39 8.40
N ASN A 301 22.55 18.14 8.00
CA ASN A 301 22.12 17.69 6.66
C ASN A 301 22.72 18.57 5.55
N PRO A 302 24.05 18.54 5.38
CA PRO A 302 24.80 19.42 4.50
C PRO A 302 24.53 19.14 3.02
#